data_520fd2f2556ac07b631a062e981eaefc
#
_entry.id   520fd2f2556ac07b631a062e981eaefc
#
_cell.length_a   1.000
_cell.length_b   1.000
_cell.length_c   1.000
_cell.angle_alpha   90.00
_cell.angle_beta   90.00
_cell.angle_gamma   90.00
#
_symmetry.space_group_name_H-M   'P 1'
#
loop_
_entity.id
_entity.type
_entity.pdbx_description
1 polymer ?
#
loop_
_entity_poly.entity_id
_entity_poly.type
_entity_poly.pdbx_seq_one_letter_code
_entity_poly.pdbx_strand_id
1 'polypeptide(L)'
;MVGRALRTERWKYCVVAPDKEGSSDPSSDRYVEWQLYDLYADPFELVNLAGRREYREIAAQLRERLKTLMVEAGEPEPKIEPARIYP
;
A
#
# COMPACT_ATOMS: atom_id res chain seq x y z
N MET A 1 -6.00 10.02 9.38
CA MET A 1 -6.01 9.19 8.17
C MET A 1 -5.65 7.76 8.55
N VAL A 2 -6.40 6.80 8.07
CA VAL A 2 -6.13 5.39 8.31
C VAL A 2 -5.27 4.85 7.17
N GLY A 3 -4.21 4.15 7.52
CA GLY A 3 -3.31 3.56 6.55
C GLY A 3 -2.74 2.24 7.01
N ARG A 4 -2.15 1.52 6.06
CA ARG A 4 -1.42 0.29 6.32
C ARG A 4 -0.17 0.28 5.47
N ALA A 5 0.86 -0.39 5.95
CA ALA A 5 2.14 -0.46 5.24
C ALA A 5 2.73 -1.85 5.32
N LEU A 6 3.41 -2.22 4.24
CA LEU A 6 4.23 -3.41 4.16
C LEU A 6 5.66 -2.98 3.85
N ARG A 7 6.61 -3.44 4.65
CA ARG A 7 8.03 -3.20 4.38
C ARG A 7 8.73 -4.54 4.24
N THR A 8 9.38 -4.72 3.09
CA THR A 8 10.28 -5.84 2.85
C THR A 8 11.71 -5.32 2.85
N GLU A 9 12.68 -6.19 2.59
CA GLU A 9 14.07 -5.75 2.47
C GLU A 9 14.26 -4.72 1.37
N ARG A 10 13.55 -4.89 0.24
CA ARG A 10 13.70 -4.01 -0.93
C ARG A 10 12.59 -2.98 -1.08
N TRP A 11 11.36 -3.31 -0.67
CA TRP A 11 10.19 -2.50 -1.00
C TRP A 11 9.51 -1.92 0.24
N LYS A 12 8.99 -0.72 0.08
CA LYS A 12 8.04 -0.14 1.04
C LYS A 12 6.76 0.19 0.29
N TYR A 13 5.65 -0.34 0.76
CA TYR A 13 4.35 -0.25 0.10
C TYR A 13 3.32 0.24 1.11
N CYS A 14 2.65 1.36 0.80
CA CYS A 14 1.68 1.98 1.69
C CYS A 14 0.34 2.17 1.00
N VAL A 15 -0.72 1.90 1.75
CA VAL A 15 -2.10 2.11 1.31
C VAL A 15 -2.83 2.97 2.32
N VAL A 16 -3.83 3.72 1.87
CA VAL A 16 -4.62 4.60 2.74
C VAL A 16 -6.10 4.41 2.48
N ALA A 17 -6.91 4.61 3.52
CA ALA A 17 -8.35 4.65 3.41
C ALA A 17 -8.77 6.11 3.25
N PRO A 18 -9.14 6.54 2.03
CA PRO A 18 -9.33 7.97 1.75
C PRO A 18 -10.53 8.58 2.43
N ASP A 19 -11.49 7.77 2.85
CA ASP A 19 -12.75 8.20 3.43
C ASP A 19 -12.84 7.94 4.95
N LYS A 20 -11.71 7.61 5.61
CA LYS A 20 -11.69 7.30 7.04
C LYS A 20 -10.77 8.25 7.81
N GLU A 21 -11.12 8.48 9.07
CA GLU A 21 -10.30 9.24 10.00
C GLU A 21 -9.80 8.30 11.11
N GLY A 22 -8.50 8.37 11.40
CA GLY A 22 -7.89 7.45 12.34
C GLY A 22 -8.41 7.55 13.77
N SER A 23 -8.93 8.70 14.16
CA SER A 23 -9.43 8.91 15.54
C SER A 23 -10.77 8.19 15.79
N SER A 24 -11.61 8.03 14.76
CA SER A 24 -12.93 7.42 14.91
C SER A 24 -13.03 6.07 14.22
N ASP A 25 -12.19 5.82 13.19
CA ASP A 25 -12.22 4.60 12.39
C ASP A 25 -10.80 4.02 12.31
N PRO A 26 -10.39 3.15 13.26
CA PRO A 26 -9.02 2.62 13.28
C PRO A 26 -8.71 1.65 12.14
N SER A 27 -9.71 1.16 11.44
CA SER A 27 -9.52 0.29 10.28
C SER A 27 -10.56 0.58 9.21
N SER A 28 -10.33 0.04 8.01
CA SER A 28 -11.24 0.19 6.89
C SER A 28 -11.31 -1.14 6.13
N ASP A 29 -12.38 -1.32 5.36
CA ASP A 29 -12.50 -2.45 4.43
C ASP A 29 -12.03 -2.06 3.02
N ARG A 30 -11.69 -0.78 2.79
CA ARG A 30 -11.28 -0.27 1.49
C ARG A 30 -10.09 0.66 1.63
N TYR A 31 -9.05 0.39 0.84
CA TYR A 31 -7.82 1.18 0.79
C TYR A 31 -7.46 1.48 -0.66
N VAL A 32 -6.62 2.48 -0.84
CA VAL A 32 -6.06 2.85 -2.15
C VAL A 32 -4.54 2.89 -2.03
N GLU A 33 -3.82 2.40 -3.03
CA GLU A 33 -2.36 2.47 -3.07
C GLU A 33 -1.91 3.93 -3.05
N TRP A 34 -0.96 4.23 -2.17
CA TRP A 34 -0.50 5.59 -1.96
C TRP A 34 0.98 5.77 -2.23
N GLN A 35 1.83 4.90 -1.71
CA GLN A 35 3.27 5.02 -1.85
C GLN A 35 3.91 3.67 -2.15
N LEU A 36 4.91 3.69 -3.01
CA LEU A 36 5.75 2.53 -3.32
C LEU A 36 7.17 3.02 -3.52
N TYR A 37 8.10 2.48 -2.75
CA TYR A 37 9.51 2.83 -2.84
C TYR A 37 10.37 1.60 -3.04
N ASP A 38 11.39 1.73 -3.91
CA ASP A 38 12.45 0.74 -4.08
C ASP A 38 13.61 1.14 -3.16
N LEU A 39 13.71 0.50 -2.01
CA LEU A 39 14.69 0.89 -0.99
C LEU A 39 16.13 0.58 -1.39
N TYR A 40 16.35 -0.31 -2.35
CA TYR A 40 17.69 -0.58 -2.87
C TYR A 40 18.20 0.58 -3.73
N ALA A 41 17.36 1.09 -4.60
CA ALA A 41 17.72 2.20 -5.49
C ALA A 41 17.50 3.56 -4.84
N ASP A 42 16.59 3.64 -3.86
CA ASP A 42 16.12 4.90 -3.27
C ASP A 42 15.94 4.73 -1.75
N PRO A 43 17.04 4.57 -0.99
CA PRO A 43 16.95 4.32 0.45
C PRO A 43 16.37 5.51 1.24
N PHE A 44 16.35 6.70 0.66
CA PHE A 44 15.80 7.89 1.31
C PHE A 44 14.34 8.18 0.93
N GLU A 45 13.73 7.30 0.13
CA GLU A 45 12.30 7.41 -0.23
C GLU A 45 11.97 8.75 -0.90
N LEU A 46 12.78 9.13 -1.86
CA LEU A 46 12.63 10.41 -2.56
C LEU A 46 11.68 10.34 -3.75
N VAL A 47 11.49 9.14 -4.33
CA VAL A 47 10.70 8.97 -5.55
C VAL A 47 9.60 7.95 -5.31
N ASN A 48 8.36 8.42 -5.23
CA ASN A 48 7.19 7.55 -5.09
C ASN A 48 6.88 6.91 -6.45
N LEU A 49 6.91 5.57 -6.48
CA LEU A 49 6.69 4.77 -7.69
C LEU A 49 5.24 4.32 -7.85
N ALA A 50 4.36 4.61 -6.90
CA ALA A 50 2.95 4.22 -6.98
C ALA A 50 2.30 4.84 -8.22
N GLY A 51 1.53 4.04 -8.95
CA GLY A 51 0.87 4.48 -10.17
C GLY A 51 1.75 4.42 -11.42
N ARG A 52 3.01 4.06 -11.30
CA ARG A 52 3.87 3.90 -12.47
C ARG A 52 3.67 2.53 -13.11
N ARG A 53 3.51 2.53 -14.40
CA ARG A 53 3.18 1.32 -15.17
C ARG A 53 4.25 0.24 -15.04
N GLU A 54 5.53 0.62 -14.99
CA GLU A 54 6.66 -0.30 -14.88
C GLU A 54 6.64 -1.11 -13.59
N TYR A 55 5.99 -0.60 -12.56
CA TYR A 55 5.96 -1.22 -11.24
C TYR A 55 4.62 -1.89 -10.92
N ARG A 56 3.76 -2.01 -11.90
CA ARG A 56 2.41 -2.56 -11.72
C ARG A 56 2.41 -3.99 -11.17
N GLU A 57 3.31 -4.83 -11.67
CA GLU A 57 3.38 -6.22 -11.23
C GLU A 57 3.86 -6.35 -9.79
N ILE A 58 4.92 -5.61 -9.44
CA ILE A 58 5.42 -5.68 -8.06
C ILE A 58 4.40 -5.07 -7.09
N ALA A 59 3.70 -4.03 -7.48
CA ALA A 59 2.63 -3.45 -6.67
C ALA A 59 1.53 -4.48 -6.41
N ALA A 60 1.15 -5.25 -7.44
CA ALA A 60 0.14 -6.30 -7.28
C ALA A 60 0.59 -7.39 -6.31
N GLN A 61 1.86 -7.81 -6.38
CA GLN A 61 2.40 -8.81 -5.47
C GLN A 61 2.43 -8.29 -4.03
N LEU A 62 2.85 -7.06 -3.83
CA LEU A 62 2.90 -6.45 -2.50
C LEU A 62 1.50 -6.25 -1.94
N ARG A 63 0.56 -5.88 -2.77
CA ARG A 63 -0.85 -5.72 -2.38
C ARG A 63 -1.42 -7.04 -1.84
N GLU A 64 -1.22 -8.15 -2.54
CA GLU A 64 -1.71 -9.44 -2.09
C GLU A 64 -1.02 -9.88 -0.80
N ARG A 65 0.25 -9.62 -0.66
CA ARG A 65 1.00 -9.94 0.56
C ARG A 65 0.49 -9.13 1.75
N LEU A 66 0.22 -7.84 1.55
CA LEU A 66 -0.33 -6.98 2.60
C LEU A 66 -1.71 -7.45 3.03
N LYS A 67 -2.58 -7.81 2.07
CA LYS A 67 -3.91 -8.34 2.37
C LYS A 67 -3.81 -9.61 3.24
N THR A 68 -2.91 -10.51 2.90
CA THR A 68 -2.70 -11.73 3.69
C THR A 68 -2.27 -11.40 5.12
N LEU A 69 -1.33 -10.48 5.29
CA LEU A 69 -0.87 -10.07 6.60
C LEU A 69 -1.97 -9.42 7.43
N MET A 70 -2.83 -8.63 6.80
CA MET A 70 -3.94 -7.99 7.49
C MET A 70 -4.95 -9.02 7.98
N VAL A 71 -5.29 -10.00 7.15
CA VAL A 71 -6.21 -11.08 7.55
C VAL A 71 -5.60 -11.91 8.68
N GLU A 72 -4.32 -12.23 8.61
CA GLU A 72 -3.62 -12.96 9.67
C GLU A 72 -3.60 -12.19 10.98
N ALA A 73 -3.60 -10.86 10.92
CA ALA A 73 -3.64 -10.01 12.10
C ALA A 73 -5.06 -9.84 12.66
N GLY A 74 -6.05 -10.49 12.07
CA GLY A 74 -7.44 -10.44 12.55
C GLY A 74 -8.29 -9.37 11.92
N GLU A 75 -7.78 -8.65 10.92
CA GLU A 75 -8.57 -7.65 10.19
C GLU A 75 -9.42 -8.33 9.11
N PRO A 76 -10.59 -7.76 8.75
CA PRO A 76 -11.35 -8.25 7.61
C PRO A 76 -10.51 -8.18 6.33
N GLU A 77 -10.76 -9.06 5.38
CA GLU A 77 -10.05 -8.98 4.10
C GLU A 77 -10.34 -7.64 3.42
N PRO A 78 -9.34 -6.81 3.20
CA PRO A 78 -9.56 -5.49 2.63
C PRO A 78 -9.67 -5.53 1.11
N LYS A 79 -10.35 -4.54 0.56
CA LYS A 79 -10.27 -4.23 -0.86
C LYS A 79 -9.22 -3.15 -1.03
N ILE A 80 -8.18 -3.44 -1.79
CA ILE A 80 -7.11 -2.47 -2.06
C ILE A 80 -7.13 -2.13 -3.55
N GLU A 81 -7.49 -0.90 -3.85
CA GLU A 81 -7.54 -0.42 -5.23
C GLU A 81 -6.15 0.03 -5.67
N PRO A 82 -5.74 -0.30 -6.92
CA PRO A 82 -4.46 0.16 -7.46
C PRO A 82 -4.41 1.68 -7.53
N ALA A 83 -3.19 2.23 -7.44
CA ALA A 83 -2.98 3.64 -7.69
C ALA A 83 -3.30 3.97 -9.15
N ARG A 84 -3.70 5.22 -9.38
CA ARG A 84 -3.97 5.69 -10.73
C ARG A 84 -2.69 5.59 -11.56
N ILE A 85 -2.80 4.96 -12.74
CA ILE A 85 -1.66 4.79 -13.62
C ILE A 85 -1.40 6.10 -14.37
N TYR A 86 -0.16 6.58 -14.32
CA TYR A 86 0.28 7.75 -15.09
C TYR A 86 0.91 7.28 -16.40
N PRO A 87 0.65 7.98 -17.49
CA PRO A 87 1.24 7.63 -18.78
C PRO A 87 2.74 7.85 -18.83
#